data_ce23419817bda954d662c4dd7fcb7f0a
#
_entry.id   ce23419817bda954d662c4dd7fcb7f0a
#
_cell.length_a   1.000
_cell.length_b   1.000
_cell.length_c   1.000
_cell.angle_alpha   90.00
_cell.angle_beta   90.00
_cell.angle_gamma   90.00
#
_symmetry.space_group_name_H-M   'P 1'
#
loop_
_entity.id
_entity.type
_entity.pdbx_description
1 polymer ?
#
loop_
_entity_poly.entity_id
_entity_poly.type
_entity_poly.pdbx_seq_one_letter_code
_entity_poly.pdbx_strand_id
1 'polypeptide(L)'
;MPLLPRCGAGVLLAGLLASTALAVEGDVLFKRQGGEGGFPPAVFPHWVHRIRYKCYACHPALFEMKAGANAVTMDAMMAGKFCGACHNGKIGWAVGFETCNRCHLAQ
;
A
#
# COMPACT_ATOMS: atom_id res chain seq x y z
N MET A 1 -67.72 -21.20 -4.28
CA MET A 1 -66.61 -20.38 -4.86
C MET A 1 -65.38 -20.57 -4.02
N PRO A 2 -64.36 -21.24 -4.49
CA PRO A 2 -63.09 -21.32 -3.77
C PRO A 2 -62.24 -20.12 -4.04
N LEU A 3 -61.77 -19.49 -2.99
CA LEU A 3 -60.79 -18.38 -3.02
C LEU A 3 -59.41 -18.92 -3.33
N LEU A 4 -58.82 -18.45 -4.43
CA LEU A 4 -57.46 -18.72 -4.83
C LEU A 4 -56.47 -17.96 -3.95
N PRO A 5 -55.38 -18.58 -3.45
CA PRO A 5 -54.35 -17.86 -2.72
C PRO A 5 -53.49 -17.05 -3.71
N ARG A 6 -53.34 -15.76 -3.42
CA ARG A 6 -52.41 -14.88 -4.12
C ARG A 6 -51.00 -15.20 -3.66
N CYS A 7 -50.22 -15.88 -4.50
CA CYS A 7 -48.77 -15.99 -4.32
C CYS A 7 -48.14 -14.61 -4.50
N GLY A 8 -47.74 -14.01 -3.38
CA GLY A 8 -46.87 -12.84 -3.38
C GLY A 8 -45.45 -13.25 -3.77
N ALA A 9 -45.02 -12.89 -4.97
CA ALA A 9 -43.62 -13.02 -5.38
C ALA A 9 -42.78 -12.01 -4.61
N GLY A 10 -42.15 -12.48 -3.54
CA GLY A 10 -41.14 -11.69 -2.84
C GLY A 10 -39.87 -11.59 -3.71
N VAL A 11 -39.63 -10.43 -4.27
CA VAL A 11 -38.35 -10.11 -4.96
C VAL A 11 -37.30 -9.90 -3.89
N LEU A 12 -36.46 -10.92 -3.67
CA LEU A 12 -35.23 -10.79 -2.89
C LEU A 12 -34.24 -9.93 -3.69
N LEU A 13 -34.15 -8.65 -3.35
CA LEU A 13 -33.10 -7.77 -3.83
C LEU A 13 -31.79 -8.17 -3.13
N ALA A 14 -31.02 -9.05 -3.74
CA ALA A 14 -29.66 -9.33 -3.31
C ALA A 14 -28.81 -8.09 -3.60
N GLY A 15 -28.63 -7.25 -2.58
CA GLY A 15 -27.71 -6.12 -2.65
C GLY A 15 -26.30 -6.62 -2.83
N LEU A 16 -25.73 -6.48 -4.01
CA LEU A 16 -24.30 -6.61 -4.22
C LEU A 16 -23.63 -5.48 -3.44
N LEU A 17 -23.06 -5.79 -2.28
CA LEU A 17 -22.10 -4.94 -1.60
C LEU A 17 -20.81 -4.98 -2.43
N ALA A 18 -20.71 -4.09 -3.40
CA ALA A 18 -19.46 -3.83 -4.06
C ALA A 18 -18.51 -3.21 -3.03
N SER A 19 -17.59 -4.01 -2.49
CA SER A 19 -16.48 -3.51 -1.70
C SER A 19 -15.63 -2.66 -2.62
N THR A 20 -15.81 -1.35 -2.56
CA THR A 20 -14.89 -0.43 -3.22
C THR A 20 -13.55 -0.54 -2.50
N ALA A 21 -12.59 -1.17 -3.15
CA ALA A 21 -11.21 -1.10 -2.71
C ALA A 21 -10.77 0.37 -2.81
N LEU A 22 -10.75 1.05 -1.67
CA LEU A 22 -10.23 2.41 -1.60
C LEU A 22 -8.72 2.33 -1.84
N ALA A 23 -8.28 2.80 -2.98
CA ALA A 23 -6.86 2.99 -3.24
C ALA A 23 -6.32 4.01 -2.23
N VAL A 24 -5.27 3.66 -1.52
CA VAL A 24 -4.61 4.60 -0.61
C VAL A 24 -3.89 5.65 -1.46
N GLU A 25 -4.47 6.83 -1.50
CA GLU A 25 -3.94 7.96 -2.27
C GLU A 25 -2.90 8.78 -1.49
N GLY A 26 -2.88 8.63 -0.17
CA GLY A 26 -2.03 9.38 0.74
C GLY A 26 -0.69 8.71 1.03
N ASP A 27 -0.07 9.19 2.09
CA ASP A 27 1.19 8.64 2.57
C ASP A 27 0.99 7.27 3.20
N VAL A 28 1.91 6.35 2.94
CA VAL A 28 1.94 5.03 3.55
C VAL A 28 2.99 5.01 4.64
N LEU A 29 2.58 4.63 5.84
CA LEU A 29 3.47 4.48 6.99
C LEU A 29 3.95 3.05 7.11
N PHE A 30 5.25 2.85 7.03
CA PHE A 30 5.91 1.58 7.32
C PHE A 30 6.38 1.57 8.77
N LYS A 31 5.60 0.92 9.62
CA LYS A 31 5.96 0.74 11.02
C LYS A 31 7.13 -0.23 11.13
N ARG A 32 8.07 0.06 12.04
CA ARG A 32 9.19 -0.83 12.31
C ARG A 32 8.69 -2.17 12.81
N GLN A 33 9.22 -3.23 12.22
CA GLN A 33 8.99 -4.60 12.70
C GLN A 33 10.09 -4.96 13.70
N GLY A 34 9.69 -5.29 14.91
CA GLY A 34 10.62 -5.79 15.92
C GLY A 34 11.34 -4.73 16.73
N GLY A 35 10.66 -4.20 17.73
CA GLY A 35 11.28 -3.52 18.86
C GLY A 35 11.32 -2.01 18.83
N GLU A 36 11.31 -1.48 20.00
CA GLU A 36 11.50 -0.08 20.32
C GLU A 36 12.94 0.31 19.99
N GLY A 37 13.14 1.31 19.23
CA GLY A 37 14.49 1.85 19.06
C GLY A 37 14.66 2.76 17.86
N GLY A 38 14.89 3.98 18.15
CA GLY A 38 15.73 4.92 17.46
C GLY A 38 15.15 5.65 16.27
N PHE A 39 14.48 5.01 15.34
CA PHE A 39 13.96 5.69 14.16
C PHE A 39 12.43 5.70 14.14
N PRO A 40 11.81 6.84 13.78
CA PRO A 40 10.37 6.91 13.55
C PRO A 40 9.97 5.98 12.38
N PRO A 41 8.66 5.69 12.22
CA PRO A 41 8.18 4.97 11.06
C PRO A 41 8.62 5.62 9.75
N ALA A 42 8.92 4.83 8.75
CA ALA A 42 9.21 5.37 7.42
C ALA A 42 7.94 5.85 6.75
N VAL A 43 7.99 7.01 6.14
CA VAL A 43 6.88 7.62 5.39
C VAL A 43 7.16 7.44 3.90
N PHE A 44 6.24 6.82 3.18
CA PHE A 44 6.27 6.72 1.74
C PHE A 44 5.20 7.66 1.17
N PRO A 45 5.60 8.76 0.53
CA PRO A 45 4.65 9.68 -0.10
C PRO A 45 4.17 9.10 -1.43
N HIS A 46 3.11 8.33 -1.38
CA HIS A 46 2.56 7.61 -2.52
C HIS A 46 2.20 8.56 -3.68
N TRP A 47 1.63 9.72 -3.36
CA TRP A 47 1.25 10.73 -4.35
C TRP A 47 2.45 11.26 -5.15
N VAL A 48 3.61 11.45 -4.54
CA VAL A 48 4.85 11.92 -5.21
C VAL A 48 5.30 10.93 -6.28
N HIS A 49 5.23 9.64 -5.95
CA HIS A 49 5.62 8.57 -6.88
C HIS A 49 4.60 8.43 -8.01
N ARG A 50 3.31 8.60 -7.71
CA ARG A 50 2.23 8.53 -8.71
C ARG A 50 2.25 9.66 -9.74
N ILE A 51 2.81 10.80 -9.42
CA ILE A 51 3.00 11.88 -10.39
C ILE A 51 3.95 11.44 -11.52
N ARG A 52 4.93 10.62 -11.20
CA ARG A 52 5.99 10.20 -12.13
C ARG A 52 5.76 8.82 -12.73
N TYR A 53 5.16 7.92 -11.98
CA TYR A 53 5.05 6.51 -12.33
C TYR A 53 3.61 6.02 -12.29
N LYS A 54 3.29 5.11 -13.20
CA LYS A 54 2.00 4.41 -13.20
C LYS A 54 2.01 3.27 -12.16
N CYS A 55 0.82 2.85 -11.74
CA CYS A 55 0.66 1.81 -10.71
C CYS A 55 1.49 0.54 -10.98
N TYR A 56 1.51 0.08 -12.23
CA TYR A 56 2.22 -1.15 -12.64
C TYR A 56 3.75 -1.04 -12.55
N ALA A 57 4.31 0.15 -12.40
CA ALA A 57 5.76 0.31 -12.20
C ALA A 57 6.22 -0.28 -10.86
N CYS A 58 5.33 -0.28 -9.87
CA CYS A 58 5.59 -0.80 -8.53
C CYS A 58 4.77 -2.05 -8.21
N HIS A 59 3.55 -2.16 -8.76
CA HIS A 59 2.59 -3.20 -8.41
C HIS A 59 2.34 -4.19 -9.56
N PRO A 60 2.27 -5.49 -9.27
CA PRO A 60 2.56 -6.14 -7.98
C PRO A 60 4.04 -6.50 -7.81
N ALA A 61 4.91 -6.22 -8.80
CA ALA A 61 6.27 -6.77 -8.88
C ALA A 61 7.17 -6.34 -7.71
N LEU A 62 7.11 -5.07 -7.30
CA LEU A 62 7.90 -4.57 -6.17
C LEU A 62 7.09 -4.58 -4.87
N PHE A 63 5.82 -4.26 -4.95
CA PHE A 63 4.93 -4.17 -3.80
C PHE A 63 3.55 -4.74 -4.12
N GLU A 64 3.04 -5.59 -3.25
CA GLU A 64 1.64 -5.96 -3.32
C GLU A 64 0.72 -4.77 -3.00
N MET A 65 -0.43 -4.70 -3.66
CA MET A 65 -1.41 -3.61 -3.47
C MET A 65 -2.24 -3.80 -2.18
N LYS A 66 -1.58 -4.18 -1.10
CA LYS A 66 -2.22 -4.37 0.20
C LYS A 66 -1.32 -3.83 1.30
N ALA A 67 -1.83 -2.89 2.07
CA ALA A 67 -1.11 -2.35 3.21
C ALA A 67 -0.73 -3.47 4.20
N GLY A 68 0.52 -3.49 4.63
CA GLY A 68 1.05 -4.47 5.55
C GLY A 68 1.43 -5.83 4.95
N ALA A 69 1.18 -6.07 3.65
CA ALA A 69 1.53 -7.35 3.01
C ALA A 69 3.01 -7.46 2.64
N ASN A 70 3.72 -6.34 2.60
CA ASN A 70 5.10 -6.30 2.14
C ASN A 70 6.06 -6.26 3.34
N ALA A 71 6.92 -7.24 3.45
CA ALA A 71 7.96 -7.32 4.49
C ALA A 71 9.16 -6.43 4.13
N VAL A 72 8.98 -5.12 4.16
CA VAL A 72 10.00 -4.14 3.83
C VAL A 72 10.95 -3.97 5.01
N THR A 73 12.22 -4.29 4.79
CA THR A 73 13.29 -4.12 5.78
C THR A 73 14.43 -3.31 5.18
N MET A 74 15.24 -2.69 6.02
CA MET A 74 16.43 -1.96 5.55
C MET A 74 17.40 -2.87 4.82
N ASP A 75 17.63 -4.08 5.31
CA ASP A 75 18.50 -5.06 4.64
C ASP A 75 18.01 -5.41 3.24
N ALA A 76 16.70 -5.63 3.09
CA ALA A 76 16.12 -5.90 1.78
C ALA A 76 16.26 -4.69 0.83
N MET A 77 16.08 -3.48 1.33
CA MET A 77 16.27 -2.26 0.54
C MET A 77 17.73 -2.06 0.13
N MET A 78 18.67 -2.28 1.05
CA MET A 78 20.10 -2.22 0.75
C MET A 78 20.53 -3.30 -0.26
N ALA A 79 19.82 -4.43 -0.29
CA ALA A 79 20.00 -5.49 -1.28
C ALA A 79 19.30 -5.20 -2.63
N GLY A 80 18.74 -4.01 -2.81
CA GLY A 80 18.09 -3.60 -4.07
C GLY A 80 16.65 -4.05 -4.24
N LYS A 81 15.98 -4.46 -3.16
CA LYS A 81 14.56 -4.80 -3.17
C LYS A 81 13.70 -3.60 -2.74
N PHE A 82 12.40 -3.67 -3.03
CA PHE A 82 11.43 -2.64 -2.66
C PHE A 82 11.89 -1.24 -3.09
N CYS A 83 11.98 -0.31 -2.14
CA CYS A 83 12.46 1.05 -2.41
C CYS A 83 13.86 1.08 -3.03
N GLY A 84 14.72 0.13 -2.66
CA GLY A 84 16.09 0.00 -3.17
C GLY A 84 16.17 -0.35 -4.66
N ALA A 85 15.10 -0.88 -5.25
CA ALA A 85 15.05 -1.14 -6.69
C ALA A 85 15.22 0.14 -7.53
N CYS A 86 14.70 1.27 -7.03
CA CYS A 86 14.82 2.57 -7.69
C CYS A 86 15.75 3.53 -6.93
N HIS A 87 15.73 3.49 -5.58
CA HIS A 87 16.62 4.30 -4.75
C HIS A 87 18.00 3.66 -4.62
N ASN A 88 18.69 3.58 -5.74
CA ASN A 88 19.98 2.92 -5.93
C ASN A 88 21.10 3.87 -6.38
N GLY A 89 20.82 5.18 -6.40
CA GLY A 89 21.77 6.20 -6.86
C GLY A 89 21.81 6.41 -8.37
N LYS A 90 21.02 5.65 -9.14
CA LYS A 90 20.90 5.79 -10.61
C LYS A 90 19.53 6.29 -11.04
N ILE A 91 18.48 5.67 -10.56
CA ILE A 91 17.08 6.03 -10.86
C ILE A 91 16.60 7.11 -9.89
N GLY A 92 16.88 6.92 -8.62
CA GLY A 92 16.63 7.86 -7.54
C GLY A 92 17.84 7.97 -6.63
N TRP A 93 17.79 8.86 -5.65
CA TRP A 93 18.85 8.96 -4.64
C TRP A 93 19.01 7.61 -3.90
N ALA A 94 20.23 7.28 -3.54
CA ALA A 94 20.54 6.00 -2.93
C ALA A 94 20.01 5.88 -1.50
N VAL A 95 19.46 4.73 -1.15
CA VAL A 95 19.22 4.35 0.25
C VAL A 95 20.56 4.16 0.94
N GLY A 96 20.74 4.79 2.08
CA GLY A 96 21.97 4.69 2.88
C GLY A 96 21.91 5.52 4.15
N PHE A 97 22.96 5.45 4.94
CA PHE A 97 23.04 6.14 6.24
C PHE A 97 22.87 7.65 6.17
N GLU A 98 23.24 8.26 5.07
CA GLU A 98 23.10 9.72 4.86
C GLU A 98 21.69 10.15 4.48
N THR A 99 20.81 9.23 4.19
CA THR A 99 19.45 9.48 3.69
C THR A 99 18.33 8.98 4.61
N CYS A 100 18.68 8.56 5.83
CA CYS A 100 17.71 8.06 6.82
C CYS A 100 16.52 9.02 7.02
N ASN A 101 16.81 10.30 7.15
CA ASN A 101 15.83 11.36 7.40
C ASN A 101 14.94 11.68 6.19
N ARG A 102 15.18 11.10 5.03
CA ARG A 102 14.32 11.26 3.86
C ARG A 102 13.06 10.40 3.93
N CYS A 103 13.12 9.30 4.69
CA CYS A 103 12.00 8.41 4.90
C CYS A 103 11.54 8.41 6.36
N HIS A 104 12.49 8.42 7.30
CA HIS A 104 12.22 8.44 8.74
C HIS A 104 12.11 9.88 9.23
N LEU A 105 10.91 10.44 9.05
CA LEU A 105 10.62 11.81 9.45
C LEU A 105 10.22 11.87 10.91
N ALA A 106 10.80 12.80 11.67
CA ALA A 106 10.29 13.15 12.98
C ALA A 106 8.88 13.75 12.83
N GLN A 107 7.95 13.23 13.58
CA GLN A 107 6.57 13.75 13.66
C GLN A 107 6.43 14.66 14.86
#